data_a6afc9fee9e11f27a7f3998796d59403
#
_entry.id   a6afc9fee9e11f27a7f3998796d59403
#
_cell.length_a   1.000
_cell.length_b   1.000
_cell.length_c   1.000
_cell.angle_alpha   90.00
_cell.angle_beta   90.00
_cell.angle_gamma   90.00
#
_symmetry.space_group_name_H-M   'P 1'
#
loop_
_entity.id
_entity.type
_entity.pdbx_description
1 polymer ?
#
loop_
_entity_poly.entity_id
_entity_poly.type
_entity_poly.pdbx_seq_one_letter_code
_entity_poly.pdbx_strand_id
1 'polypeptide(L)'
;MDKIATSPLHTDDLLDIIARLSDDQRYQLRQVELTYNLETEYHVSTLRGLIDQYRYRLSAQSVGSVKQVGDGVAIVSGLRGVMADELVMFADDTYGLALDLDHNYVGCVLLGGDEDIHAGDIVKGTGRVIDVPVGEPLLGRVVNALGQPIDDLGPLEAPEKIIRRPIDRRAPTFIQRAPVSEPLQTGIKAIDSVIPLGRGQRELIIGDRQIGKTAIAVDTVINQRDQDVYCIYVCIGQKMSTVAQIVETFREHGALDYTTVVVAGAEEPPSMVYLAPYAGCAMAEAFMYTGRHALIIYDDLTKHAIAYRQLSLLLQRPAGREAYPGDVFYLHSRLLERSARLSAAYGGGSMTALPIIETQAGNIAAYIPTNLISITDGQIYLTTQLFNQNIRPAIDVGLSVSRVGGAAQNEAMRAVSRHLALDIAQFLELQIFARFGTELDRATREQLARGERVRAILTQPQYEPMPVAHQVVVIYAAGQGYLDDVPIEQVRRFEARLLNFLQRQCSGLLAEFSIGHWNPHLEKDLQNALARFKEHVWRK
;
A
#
# COMPACT_ATOMS: atom_id res chain seq x y z
N MET A 1 22.89 -29.99 -45.20
CA MET A 1 22.24 -29.89 -46.53
C MET A 1 21.37 -31.13 -46.71
N ASP A 2 20.17 -31.12 -46.17
CA ASP A 2 19.19 -32.17 -46.42
C ASP A 2 17.90 -31.52 -46.86
N LYS A 3 17.52 -31.88 -48.08
CA LYS A 3 16.30 -31.44 -48.74
C LYS A 3 15.10 -32.06 -48.03
N ILE A 4 14.37 -31.27 -47.29
CA ILE A 4 13.02 -31.64 -46.83
C ILE A 4 12.10 -31.50 -48.04
N ALA A 5 11.62 -32.63 -48.53
CA ALA A 5 10.63 -32.69 -49.59
C ALA A 5 9.32 -32.08 -49.12
N THR A 6 8.90 -30.99 -49.75
CA THR A 6 7.57 -30.37 -49.54
C THR A 6 6.57 -31.19 -50.37
N SER A 7 5.85 -32.12 -49.71
CA SER A 7 4.60 -32.61 -50.27
C SER A 7 3.52 -31.54 -50.18
N PRO A 8 2.68 -31.33 -51.18
CA PRO A 8 1.57 -30.40 -51.12
C PRO A 8 0.56 -30.87 -50.04
N LEU A 9 0.20 -29.95 -49.14
CA LEU A 9 -0.86 -30.19 -48.18
C LEU A 9 -2.16 -30.54 -48.91
N HIS A 10 -2.78 -31.67 -48.58
CA HIS A 10 -4.10 -32.03 -49.07
C HIS A 10 -5.16 -31.09 -48.53
N THR A 11 -6.25 -30.89 -49.29
CA THR A 11 -7.39 -30.03 -48.92
C THR A 11 -8.02 -30.42 -47.58
N ASP A 12 -7.95 -31.69 -47.22
CA ASP A 12 -8.45 -32.22 -45.95
C ASP A 12 -7.61 -31.79 -44.75
N ASP A 13 -6.29 -31.63 -44.91
CA ASP A 13 -5.39 -31.10 -43.84
C ASP A 13 -5.66 -29.63 -43.57
N LEU A 14 -6.02 -28.86 -44.61
CA LEU A 14 -6.39 -27.43 -44.46
C LEU A 14 -7.74 -27.25 -43.74
N LEU A 15 -8.72 -28.11 -44.01
CA LEU A 15 -10.02 -28.09 -43.35
C LEU A 15 -9.90 -28.45 -41.86
N ASP A 16 -9.01 -29.37 -41.53
CA ASP A 16 -8.74 -29.76 -40.15
C ASP A 16 -8.02 -28.65 -39.35
N ILE A 17 -7.13 -27.91 -40.01
CA ILE A 17 -6.46 -26.74 -39.44
C ILE A 17 -7.49 -25.62 -39.19
N ILE A 18 -8.36 -25.32 -40.13
CA ILE A 18 -9.40 -24.29 -40.01
C ILE A 18 -10.41 -24.65 -38.90
N ALA A 19 -10.71 -25.94 -38.73
CA ALA A 19 -11.61 -26.41 -37.67
C ALA A 19 -11.04 -26.20 -36.26
N ARG A 20 -9.72 -26.08 -36.12
CA ARG A 20 -9.00 -25.89 -34.83
C ARG A 20 -8.68 -24.43 -34.51
N LEU A 21 -9.01 -23.47 -35.39
CA LEU A 21 -8.83 -22.04 -35.14
C LEU A 21 -9.89 -21.51 -34.17
N SER A 22 -9.52 -20.59 -33.29
CA SER A 22 -10.45 -19.87 -32.44
C SER A 22 -11.46 -19.05 -33.26
N ASP A 23 -12.59 -18.69 -32.67
CA ASP A 23 -13.63 -17.93 -33.38
C ASP A 23 -13.13 -16.55 -33.83
N ASP A 24 -12.22 -15.96 -33.10
CA ASP A 24 -11.57 -14.69 -33.46
C ASP A 24 -10.65 -14.85 -34.70
N GLN A 25 -9.91 -15.92 -34.77
CA GLN A 25 -9.05 -16.26 -35.93
C GLN A 25 -9.87 -16.63 -37.16
N ARG A 26 -11.02 -17.29 -36.98
CA ARG A 26 -11.98 -17.54 -38.07
C ARG A 26 -12.63 -16.28 -38.57
N TYR A 27 -12.92 -15.31 -37.65
CA TYR A 27 -13.45 -14.01 -38.01
C TYR A 27 -12.45 -13.20 -38.83
N GLN A 28 -11.18 -13.18 -38.44
CA GLN A 28 -10.11 -12.50 -39.19
C GLN A 28 -9.92 -13.13 -40.59
N LEU A 29 -9.98 -14.44 -40.71
CA LEU A 29 -9.94 -15.13 -42.01
C LEU A 29 -11.13 -14.76 -42.90
N ARG A 30 -12.35 -14.68 -42.34
CA ARG A 30 -13.54 -14.22 -43.09
C ARG A 30 -13.45 -12.74 -43.49
N GLN A 31 -12.84 -11.90 -42.75
CA GLN A 31 -12.60 -10.48 -43.12
C GLN A 31 -11.61 -10.38 -44.30
N VAL A 32 -10.62 -11.24 -44.36
CA VAL A 32 -9.68 -11.32 -45.50
C VAL A 32 -10.40 -11.82 -46.77
N GLU A 33 -11.31 -12.78 -46.67
CA GLU A 33 -12.15 -13.23 -47.81
C GLU A 33 -13.10 -12.15 -48.33
N LEU A 34 -13.63 -11.31 -47.46
CA LEU A 34 -14.59 -10.24 -47.81
C LEU A 34 -13.92 -8.97 -48.38
N THR A 35 -12.62 -8.78 -48.17
CA THR A 35 -11.94 -7.52 -48.53
C THR A 35 -11.13 -7.59 -49.83
N TYR A 36 -10.82 -8.79 -50.36
CA TYR A 36 -9.95 -8.91 -51.53
C TYR A 36 -10.42 -9.95 -52.54
N ASN A 37 -10.93 -9.44 -53.65
CA ASN A 37 -11.11 -10.14 -54.91
C ASN A 37 -9.76 -10.15 -55.65
N LEU A 38 -8.72 -10.82 -55.14
CA LEU A 38 -7.38 -10.86 -55.72
C LEU A 38 -6.80 -12.27 -55.74
N GLU A 39 -6.16 -12.55 -56.86
CA GLU A 39 -5.55 -13.77 -57.39
C GLU A 39 -4.98 -14.78 -56.37
N THR A 40 -5.20 -16.05 -56.65
CA THR A 40 -4.93 -17.25 -55.84
C THR A 40 -3.51 -17.34 -55.25
N GLU A 41 -2.50 -16.71 -55.87
CA GLU A 41 -1.11 -16.75 -55.40
C GLU A 41 -0.87 -15.86 -54.14
N TYR A 42 -1.60 -14.77 -53.99
CA TYR A 42 -1.47 -13.88 -52.84
C TYR A 42 -2.06 -14.51 -51.58
N HIS A 43 -3.15 -15.24 -51.72
CA HIS A 43 -3.80 -15.94 -50.60
C HIS A 43 -2.93 -17.10 -50.06
N VAL A 44 -2.21 -17.79 -50.91
CA VAL A 44 -1.29 -18.88 -50.52
C VAL A 44 -0.07 -18.33 -49.79
N SER A 45 0.46 -17.17 -50.18
CA SER A 45 1.60 -16.53 -49.50
C SER A 45 1.22 -15.97 -48.12
N THR A 46 0.02 -15.39 -47.99
CA THR A 46 -0.52 -14.89 -46.74
C THR A 46 -0.85 -16.00 -45.74
N LEU A 47 -1.45 -17.10 -46.23
CA LEU A 47 -1.68 -18.32 -45.45
C LEU A 47 -0.37 -18.98 -45.03
N ARG A 48 0.63 -19.06 -45.89
CA ARG A 48 1.98 -19.51 -45.51
C ARG A 48 2.60 -18.63 -44.45
N GLY A 49 2.52 -17.30 -44.56
CA GLY A 49 3.01 -16.36 -43.54
C GLY A 49 2.31 -16.54 -42.20
N LEU A 50 1.01 -16.81 -42.20
CA LEU A 50 0.24 -17.11 -40.98
C LEU A 50 0.59 -18.47 -40.39
N ILE A 51 0.79 -19.50 -41.25
CA ILE A 51 1.21 -20.85 -40.83
C ILE A 51 2.65 -20.84 -40.28
N ASP A 52 3.56 -20.08 -40.90
CA ASP A 52 4.95 -19.92 -40.41
C ASP A 52 5.03 -19.12 -39.10
N GLN A 53 4.09 -18.21 -38.86
CA GLN A 53 3.92 -17.54 -37.56
C GLN A 53 3.26 -18.45 -36.53
N TYR A 54 2.49 -19.46 -36.93
CA TYR A 54 1.89 -20.45 -36.07
C TYR A 54 2.92 -21.52 -35.68
N ARG A 55 3.85 -21.13 -34.80
CA ARG A 55 4.70 -22.13 -34.14
C ARG A 55 3.82 -22.97 -33.23
N TYR A 56 3.48 -24.17 -33.67
CA TYR A 56 2.85 -25.17 -32.83
C TYR A 56 3.82 -25.52 -31.71
N ARG A 57 3.71 -24.80 -30.58
CA ARG A 57 4.33 -25.24 -29.35
C ARG A 57 3.44 -26.35 -28.82
N LEU A 58 3.88 -27.58 -28.97
CA LEU A 58 3.42 -28.67 -28.12
C LEU A 58 3.82 -28.32 -26.69
N SER A 59 2.98 -27.57 -25.97
CA SER A 59 3.10 -27.43 -24.54
C SER A 59 2.47 -28.69 -23.95
N ALA A 60 3.29 -29.58 -23.38
CA ALA A 60 2.79 -30.65 -22.54
C ALA A 60 2.14 -29.96 -21.32
N GLN A 61 0.83 -29.86 -21.29
CA GLN A 61 0.11 -29.36 -20.13
C GLN A 61 0.16 -30.43 -19.05
N SER A 62 0.57 -30.02 -17.84
CA SER A 62 0.47 -30.88 -16.68
C SER A 62 -1.02 -31.07 -16.33
N VAL A 63 -1.49 -32.28 -16.25
CA VAL A 63 -2.88 -32.60 -15.95
C VAL A 63 -2.94 -33.38 -14.65
N GLY A 64 -3.90 -33.02 -13.81
CA GLY A 64 -4.20 -33.67 -12.54
C GLY A 64 -5.69 -34.00 -12.43
N SER A 65 -6.06 -34.62 -11.32
CA SER A 65 -7.45 -34.92 -10.96
C SER A 65 -7.69 -34.51 -9.51
N VAL A 66 -8.82 -33.86 -9.26
CA VAL A 66 -9.28 -33.47 -7.91
C VAL A 66 -9.51 -34.76 -7.11
N LYS A 67 -8.84 -34.86 -5.96
CA LYS A 67 -9.09 -35.93 -4.97
C LYS A 67 -10.12 -35.52 -3.93
N GLN A 68 -10.03 -34.25 -3.51
CA GLN A 68 -10.90 -33.70 -2.47
C GLN A 68 -11.02 -32.19 -2.74
N VAL A 69 -12.22 -31.65 -2.50
CA VAL A 69 -12.52 -30.22 -2.58
C VAL A 69 -13.45 -29.85 -1.44
N GLY A 70 -13.32 -28.65 -0.93
CA GLY A 70 -14.18 -28.06 0.09
C GLY A 70 -13.54 -26.85 0.77
N ASP A 71 -14.37 -25.95 1.27
CA ASP A 71 -13.97 -24.74 1.97
C ASP A 71 -12.97 -23.85 1.20
N GLY A 72 -13.07 -23.83 -0.14
CA GLY A 72 -12.22 -23.01 -1.01
C GLY A 72 -10.80 -23.58 -1.24
N VAL A 73 -10.57 -24.87 -0.91
CA VAL A 73 -9.33 -25.58 -1.21
C VAL A 73 -9.58 -26.88 -1.95
N ALA A 74 -8.66 -27.29 -2.79
CA ALA A 74 -8.70 -28.56 -3.50
C ALA A 74 -7.36 -29.29 -3.38
N ILE A 75 -7.42 -30.58 -3.09
CA ILE A 75 -6.27 -31.49 -3.13
C ILE A 75 -6.30 -32.19 -4.49
N VAL A 76 -5.26 -31.98 -5.29
CA VAL A 76 -5.16 -32.46 -6.66
C VAL A 76 -4.03 -33.47 -6.77
N SER A 77 -4.28 -34.63 -7.38
CA SER A 77 -3.23 -35.61 -7.71
C SER A 77 -2.79 -35.45 -9.16
N GLY A 78 -1.56 -35.78 -9.46
CA GLY A 78 -0.99 -35.52 -10.77
C GLY A 78 -0.27 -34.15 -10.76
N LEU A 79 -0.54 -33.30 -11.76
CA LEU A 79 0.07 -31.97 -11.92
C LEU A 79 1.60 -32.00 -11.77
N ARG A 80 2.25 -33.02 -12.35
CA ARG A 80 3.71 -33.15 -12.29
C ARG A 80 4.36 -31.99 -13.02
N GLY A 81 5.21 -31.24 -12.32
CA GLY A 81 5.92 -30.09 -12.90
C GLY A 81 5.21 -28.74 -12.73
N VAL A 82 4.09 -28.68 -11.99
CA VAL A 82 3.48 -27.40 -11.59
C VAL A 82 4.44 -26.65 -10.66
N MET A 83 4.50 -25.34 -10.83
CA MET A 83 5.33 -24.45 -9.99
C MET A 83 4.55 -23.95 -8.77
N ALA A 84 5.25 -23.56 -7.72
CA ALA A 84 4.62 -22.83 -6.62
C ALA A 84 4.05 -21.50 -7.15
N ASP A 85 2.88 -21.12 -6.66
CA ASP A 85 2.13 -19.93 -7.09
C ASP A 85 1.72 -19.94 -8.58
N GLU A 86 1.70 -21.13 -9.21
CA GLU A 86 1.17 -21.31 -10.56
C GLU A 86 -0.36 -21.34 -10.53
N LEU A 87 -0.97 -20.65 -11.51
CA LEU A 87 -2.39 -20.77 -11.76
C LEU A 87 -2.71 -22.14 -12.35
N VAL A 88 -3.67 -22.83 -11.78
CA VAL A 88 -4.26 -24.06 -12.31
C VAL A 88 -5.72 -23.80 -12.68
N MET A 89 -6.22 -24.47 -13.71
CA MET A 89 -7.57 -24.32 -14.22
C MET A 89 -8.36 -25.60 -14.00
N PHE A 90 -9.50 -25.49 -13.35
CA PHE A 90 -10.45 -26.56 -13.11
C PHE A 90 -11.42 -26.73 -14.30
N ALA A 91 -12.24 -27.76 -14.27
CA ALA A 91 -13.08 -28.16 -15.42
C ALA A 91 -14.21 -27.15 -15.72
N ASP A 92 -14.61 -26.34 -14.74
CA ASP A 92 -15.63 -25.29 -14.82
C ASP A 92 -15.04 -23.91 -15.17
N ASP A 93 -13.78 -23.86 -15.65
CA ASP A 93 -13.00 -22.64 -15.87
C ASP A 93 -12.66 -21.83 -14.59
N THR A 94 -12.93 -22.37 -13.40
CA THR A 94 -12.46 -21.78 -12.15
C THR A 94 -10.94 -21.88 -12.05
N TYR A 95 -10.31 -20.80 -11.63
CA TYR A 95 -8.86 -20.79 -11.37
C TYR A 95 -8.56 -21.13 -9.92
N GLY A 96 -7.46 -21.82 -9.72
CA GLY A 96 -6.85 -22.06 -8.42
C GLY A 96 -5.37 -21.69 -8.42
N LEU A 97 -4.81 -21.55 -7.24
CA LEU A 97 -3.41 -21.29 -7.00
C LEU A 97 -2.75 -22.53 -6.40
N ALA A 98 -1.71 -23.06 -7.02
CA ALA A 98 -0.92 -24.16 -6.47
C ALA A 98 -0.04 -23.64 -5.32
N LEU A 99 -0.50 -23.81 -4.07
CA LEU A 99 0.13 -23.23 -2.89
C LEU A 99 0.97 -24.25 -2.11
N ASP A 100 0.56 -25.50 -2.06
CA ASP A 100 1.27 -26.56 -1.34
C ASP A 100 1.67 -27.69 -2.30
N LEU A 101 2.98 -27.88 -2.47
CA LEU A 101 3.52 -28.86 -3.40
C LEU A 101 4.10 -30.03 -2.62
N ASP A 102 3.35 -31.14 -2.57
CA ASP A 102 3.83 -32.40 -2.01
C ASP A 102 4.20 -33.39 -3.13
N HIS A 103 4.92 -34.44 -2.78
CA HIS A 103 5.35 -35.47 -3.73
C HIS A 103 4.17 -36.20 -4.40
N ASN A 104 3.06 -36.38 -3.72
CA ASN A 104 1.90 -37.15 -4.15
C ASN A 104 0.68 -36.31 -4.53
N TYR A 105 0.63 -35.05 -4.09
CA TYR A 105 -0.50 -34.16 -4.32
C TYR A 105 -0.05 -32.70 -4.41
N VAL A 106 -0.93 -31.89 -4.96
CA VAL A 106 -0.82 -30.44 -4.97
C VAL A 106 -2.02 -29.86 -4.22
N GLY A 107 -1.76 -29.10 -3.17
CA GLY A 107 -2.77 -28.33 -2.48
C GLY A 107 -3.03 -27.02 -3.23
N CYS A 108 -4.23 -26.90 -3.78
CA CYS A 108 -4.67 -25.73 -4.53
C CYS A 108 -5.65 -24.91 -3.70
N VAL A 109 -5.53 -23.60 -3.75
CA VAL A 109 -6.47 -22.65 -3.17
C VAL A 109 -7.31 -22.07 -4.30
N LEU A 110 -8.63 -22.14 -4.18
CA LEU A 110 -9.54 -21.69 -5.24
C LEU A 110 -9.67 -20.16 -5.23
N LEU A 111 -9.72 -19.56 -6.41
CA LEU A 111 -9.89 -18.12 -6.62
C LEU A 111 -11.34 -17.75 -6.93
N GLY A 112 -12.26 -18.68 -6.77
CA GLY A 112 -13.70 -18.58 -6.98
C GLY A 112 -14.46 -19.51 -6.06
N GLY A 113 -15.75 -19.72 -6.32
CA GLY A 113 -16.57 -20.72 -5.64
C GLY A 113 -16.07 -22.15 -5.89
N ASP A 114 -16.44 -23.08 -5.02
CA ASP A 114 -16.12 -24.49 -5.10
C ASP A 114 -17.36 -25.36 -5.39
N GLU A 115 -18.50 -24.71 -5.65
CA GLU A 115 -19.83 -25.37 -5.78
C GLU A 115 -19.90 -26.33 -6.97
N ASP A 116 -19.24 -26.03 -8.08
CA ASP A 116 -19.26 -26.80 -9.32
C ASP A 116 -18.04 -27.73 -9.50
N ILE A 117 -17.13 -27.78 -8.52
CA ILE A 117 -15.92 -28.60 -8.56
C ILE A 117 -16.15 -29.89 -7.78
N HIS A 118 -15.90 -31.03 -8.44
CA HIS A 118 -16.15 -32.36 -7.87
C HIS A 118 -14.90 -33.24 -7.85
N ALA A 119 -14.88 -34.20 -6.93
CA ALA A 119 -13.83 -35.23 -6.91
C ALA A 119 -13.83 -36.02 -8.20
N GLY A 120 -12.68 -36.14 -8.83
CA GLY A 120 -12.49 -36.76 -10.15
C GLY A 120 -12.34 -35.77 -11.30
N ASP A 121 -12.69 -34.50 -11.12
CA ASP A 121 -12.57 -33.49 -12.16
C ASP A 121 -11.12 -33.28 -12.60
N ILE A 122 -10.97 -32.88 -13.84
CA ILE A 122 -9.66 -32.66 -14.45
C ILE A 122 -9.18 -31.26 -14.11
N VAL A 123 -7.93 -31.16 -13.66
CA VAL A 123 -7.24 -29.88 -13.39
C VAL A 123 -6.05 -29.76 -14.33
N LYS A 124 -5.88 -28.59 -14.94
CA LYS A 124 -4.80 -28.32 -15.91
C LYS A 124 -3.85 -27.27 -15.33
N GLY A 125 -2.55 -27.55 -15.35
CA GLY A 125 -1.52 -26.54 -15.13
C GLY A 125 -1.50 -25.55 -16.30
N THR A 126 -1.45 -24.25 -15.99
CA THR A 126 -1.42 -23.21 -17.03
C THR A 126 0.00 -22.84 -17.46
N GLY A 127 1.03 -23.25 -16.69
CA GLY A 127 2.42 -22.82 -16.87
C GLY A 127 2.66 -21.34 -16.59
N ARG A 128 1.68 -20.66 -15.97
CA ARG A 128 1.74 -19.23 -15.65
C ARG A 128 1.62 -19.03 -14.15
N VAL A 129 2.54 -18.31 -13.56
CA VAL A 129 2.39 -17.80 -12.20
C VAL A 129 1.34 -16.67 -12.19
N ILE A 130 0.65 -16.51 -11.07
CA ILE A 130 -0.36 -15.48 -10.92
C ILE A 130 0.23 -14.08 -11.15
N ASP A 131 -0.43 -13.29 -11.99
CA ASP A 131 -0.03 -11.94 -12.37
C ASP A 131 -1.22 -10.97 -12.30
N VAL A 132 -0.92 -9.68 -12.17
CA VAL A 132 -1.92 -8.60 -12.13
C VAL A 132 -1.56 -7.50 -13.11
N PRO A 133 -2.57 -6.75 -13.62
CA PRO A 133 -2.33 -5.54 -14.38
C PRO A 133 -1.63 -4.49 -13.51
N VAL A 134 -0.75 -3.69 -14.12
CA VAL A 134 0.00 -2.65 -13.40
C VAL A 134 0.11 -1.38 -14.24
N GLY A 135 0.33 -0.25 -13.57
CA GLY A 135 0.62 1.03 -14.20
C GLY A 135 -0.53 2.04 -14.15
N GLU A 136 -0.41 3.10 -14.92
CA GLU A 136 -1.34 4.26 -14.90
C GLU A 136 -2.81 3.93 -15.21
N PRO A 137 -3.15 2.93 -16.05
CA PRO A 137 -4.56 2.61 -16.30
C PRO A 137 -5.36 2.17 -15.06
N LEU A 138 -4.68 1.89 -13.95
CA LEU A 138 -5.30 1.54 -12.67
C LEU A 138 -5.56 2.75 -11.77
N LEU A 139 -5.00 3.91 -12.08
CA LEU A 139 -5.23 5.13 -11.29
C LEU A 139 -6.70 5.55 -11.40
N GLY A 140 -7.28 5.93 -10.30
CA GLY A 140 -8.71 6.27 -10.23
C GLY A 140 -9.65 5.07 -10.14
N ARG A 141 -9.14 3.84 -10.18
CA ARG A 141 -9.93 2.61 -10.24
C ARG A 141 -9.95 1.86 -8.91
N VAL A 142 -11.05 1.15 -8.70
CA VAL A 142 -11.20 0.17 -7.62
C VAL A 142 -11.18 -1.23 -8.23
N VAL A 143 -10.25 -2.06 -7.79
CA VAL A 143 -10.02 -3.40 -8.36
C VAL A 143 -10.00 -4.47 -7.27
N ASN A 144 -10.30 -5.72 -7.65
CA ASN A 144 -10.13 -6.86 -6.75
C ASN A 144 -8.66 -7.34 -6.67
N ALA A 145 -8.39 -8.39 -5.90
CA ALA A 145 -7.05 -8.96 -5.74
C ALA A 145 -6.44 -9.54 -7.03
N LEU A 146 -7.21 -9.75 -8.09
CA LEU A 146 -6.76 -10.17 -9.41
C LEU A 146 -6.54 -8.99 -10.38
N GLY A 147 -6.80 -7.76 -9.90
CA GLY A 147 -6.70 -6.54 -10.69
C GLY A 147 -7.89 -6.32 -11.64
N GLN A 148 -9.01 -6.99 -11.41
CA GLN A 148 -10.23 -6.79 -12.16
C GLN A 148 -11.02 -5.62 -11.56
N PRO A 149 -11.52 -4.66 -12.39
CA PRO A 149 -12.33 -3.55 -11.92
C PRO A 149 -13.63 -4.02 -11.25
N ILE A 150 -13.98 -3.38 -10.12
CA ILE A 150 -15.22 -3.62 -9.37
C ILE A 150 -15.96 -2.30 -9.07
N ASP A 151 -15.65 -1.24 -9.81
CA ASP A 151 -16.13 0.13 -9.61
C ASP A 151 -17.25 0.55 -10.57
N ASP A 152 -17.81 -0.39 -11.34
CA ASP A 152 -18.85 -0.18 -12.35
C ASP A 152 -18.48 0.82 -13.47
N LEU A 153 -17.20 1.21 -13.57
CA LEU A 153 -16.69 2.08 -14.62
C LEU A 153 -16.30 1.33 -15.92
N GLY A 154 -16.62 0.04 -15.98
CA GLY A 154 -16.30 -0.80 -17.12
C GLY A 154 -14.84 -1.31 -17.11
N PRO A 155 -14.41 -2.03 -18.17
CA PRO A 155 -13.08 -2.60 -18.27
C PRO A 155 -12.00 -1.51 -18.27
N LEU A 156 -10.77 -1.91 -17.97
CA LEU A 156 -9.61 -1.02 -18.06
C LEU A 156 -9.40 -0.60 -19.52
N GLU A 157 -9.00 0.66 -19.72
CA GLU A 157 -8.72 1.19 -21.06
C GLU A 157 -7.57 0.43 -21.74
N ALA A 158 -7.74 0.17 -23.06
CA ALA A 158 -6.76 -0.53 -23.91
C ALA A 158 -6.19 -1.81 -23.27
N PRO A 159 -7.02 -2.84 -22.97
CA PRO A 159 -6.58 -4.03 -22.23
C PRO A 159 -5.39 -4.74 -22.87
N GLU A 160 -5.24 -4.66 -24.18
CA GLU A 160 -4.13 -5.27 -24.94
C GLU A 160 -2.77 -4.58 -24.71
N LYS A 161 -2.76 -3.36 -24.17
CA LYS A 161 -1.54 -2.57 -23.87
C LYS A 161 -1.16 -2.62 -22.39
N ILE A 162 -2.01 -3.22 -21.55
CA ILE A 162 -1.78 -3.28 -20.11
C ILE A 162 -0.63 -4.25 -19.81
N ILE A 163 0.39 -3.71 -19.15
CA ILE A 163 1.50 -4.53 -18.65
C ILE A 163 0.99 -5.34 -17.46
N ARG A 164 1.25 -6.65 -17.48
CA ARG A 164 0.99 -7.54 -16.35
C ARG A 164 2.29 -7.94 -15.68
N ARG A 165 2.28 -8.06 -14.36
CA ARG A 165 3.46 -8.47 -13.57
C ARG A 165 3.07 -9.57 -12.58
N PRO A 166 3.94 -10.56 -12.34
CA PRO A 166 3.76 -11.52 -11.27
C PRO A 166 3.56 -10.82 -9.92
N ILE A 167 2.62 -11.32 -9.12
CA ILE A 167 2.35 -10.74 -7.80
C ILE A 167 3.47 -11.02 -6.80
N ASP A 168 4.16 -12.15 -6.93
CA ASP A 168 5.34 -12.44 -6.13
C ASP A 168 6.63 -12.18 -6.91
N ARG A 169 7.50 -11.42 -6.29
CA ARG A 169 8.79 -11.01 -6.85
C ARG A 169 9.81 -10.85 -5.72
N ARG A 170 11.05 -11.17 -6.01
CA ARG A 170 12.14 -10.93 -5.07
C ARG A 170 12.32 -9.45 -4.79
N ALA A 171 12.49 -9.12 -3.52
CA ALA A 171 12.80 -7.76 -3.06
C ALA A 171 14.08 -7.22 -3.72
N PRO A 172 14.22 -5.88 -3.87
CA PRO A 172 15.46 -5.28 -4.33
C PRO A 172 16.65 -5.72 -3.47
N THR A 173 17.75 -6.06 -4.14
CA THR A 173 18.99 -6.47 -3.46
C THR A 173 19.65 -5.27 -2.77
N PHE A 174 20.61 -5.52 -1.88
CA PHE A 174 21.35 -4.46 -1.19
C PHE A 174 21.99 -3.45 -2.16
N ILE A 175 22.55 -3.91 -3.28
CA ILE A 175 23.20 -3.04 -4.29
C ILE A 175 22.20 -2.11 -4.97
N GLN A 176 20.96 -2.53 -5.09
CA GLN A 176 19.89 -1.75 -5.74
C GLN A 176 19.30 -0.66 -4.83
N ARG A 177 19.51 -0.77 -3.52
CA ARG A 177 18.92 0.16 -2.54
C ARG A 177 19.77 1.41 -2.36
N ALA A 178 19.09 2.53 -2.09
CA ALA A 178 19.70 3.78 -1.61
C ALA A 178 19.23 4.06 -0.18
N PRO A 179 20.00 4.84 0.61
CA PRO A 179 19.55 5.31 1.91
C PRO A 179 18.28 6.16 1.79
N VAL A 180 17.40 6.04 2.78
CA VAL A 180 16.19 6.86 2.91
C VAL A 180 16.60 8.24 3.42
N SER A 181 16.43 9.28 2.60
CA SER A 181 16.84 10.67 2.91
C SER A 181 15.86 11.72 2.42
N GLU A 182 14.80 11.33 1.71
CA GLU A 182 13.77 12.25 1.23
C GLU A 182 12.51 12.09 2.06
N PRO A 183 11.87 13.19 2.53
CA PRO A 183 10.67 13.10 3.33
C PRO A 183 9.48 12.59 2.52
N LEU A 184 8.64 11.78 3.15
CA LEU A 184 7.25 11.54 2.77
C LEU A 184 6.39 12.32 3.74
N GLN A 185 5.80 13.43 3.29
CA GLN A 185 4.96 14.26 4.12
C GLN A 185 3.59 13.62 4.33
N THR A 186 3.20 13.38 5.57
CA THR A 186 1.88 12.84 5.90
C THR A 186 0.82 13.92 6.03
N GLY A 187 1.24 15.17 6.26
CA GLY A 187 0.35 16.27 6.58
C GLY A 187 -0.15 16.25 8.03
N ILE A 188 0.31 15.29 8.84
CA ILE A 188 -0.06 15.12 10.24
C ILE A 188 1.08 15.67 11.12
N LYS A 189 0.80 16.76 11.84
CA LYS A 189 1.81 17.48 12.64
C LYS A 189 2.61 16.56 13.57
N ALA A 190 1.95 15.65 14.27
CA ALA A 190 2.59 14.74 15.22
C ALA A 190 3.54 13.76 14.52
N ILE A 191 3.19 13.29 13.32
CA ILE A 191 4.03 12.34 12.57
C ILE A 191 5.20 13.07 11.92
N ASP A 192 4.93 14.09 11.11
CA ASP A 192 5.97 14.78 10.34
C ASP A 192 7.03 15.45 11.24
N SER A 193 6.66 15.83 12.47
CA SER A 193 7.59 16.45 13.42
C SER A 193 8.34 15.46 14.30
N VAL A 194 7.69 14.39 14.80
CA VAL A 194 8.27 13.52 15.84
C VAL A 194 8.65 12.14 15.31
N ILE A 195 7.87 11.62 14.37
CA ILE A 195 8.03 10.27 13.81
C ILE A 195 8.12 10.39 12.27
N PRO A 196 9.08 11.14 11.73
CA PRO A 196 9.10 11.47 10.31
C PRO A 196 9.26 10.22 9.45
N LEU A 197 8.55 10.24 8.32
CA LEU A 197 8.59 9.19 7.31
C LEU A 197 9.44 9.61 6.12
N GLY A 198 10.19 8.64 5.59
CA GLY A 198 10.98 8.84 4.37
C GLY A 198 10.49 8.00 3.20
N ARG A 199 10.72 8.48 1.98
CA ARG A 199 10.41 7.76 0.75
C ARG A 199 11.22 6.47 0.65
N GLY A 200 10.52 5.33 0.64
CA GLY A 200 11.12 3.99 0.67
C GLY A 200 11.20 3.35 2.05
N GLN A 201 10.68 3.99 3.08
CA GLN A 201 10.60 3.47 4.45
C GLN A 201 9.38 2.55 4.63
N ARG A 202 9.46 1.67 5.61
CA ARG A 202 8.35 0.82 6.09
C ARG A 202 8.01 1.22 7.50
N GLU A 203 6.85 1.84 7.71
CA GLU A 203 6.43 2.31 9.02
C GLU A 203 5.11 1.66 9.42
N LEU A 204 5.11 0.96 10.55
CA LEU A 204 3.95 0.24 11.04
C LEU A 204 2.98 1.17 11.74
N ILE A 205 1.69 1.11 11.41
CA ILE A 205 0.63 1.76 12.17
C ILE A 205 -0.05 0.68 13.04
N ILE A 206 0.09 0.81 14.36
CA ILE A 206 -0.34 -0.22 15.30
C ILE A 206 -1.23 0.36 16.41
N GLY A 207 -2.26 -0.40 16.80
CA GLY A 207 -3.14 -0.04 17.91
C GLY A 207 -4.46 -0.80 17.88
N ASP A 208 -5.28 -0.60 18.90
CA ASP A 208 -6.56 -1.27 19.06
C ASP A 208 -7.56 -0.91 17.94
N ARG A 209 -8.67 -1.62 17.93
CA ARG A 209 -9.72 -1.41 16.92
C ARG A 209 -10.36 -0.03 17.08
N GLN A 210 -10.65 0.66 15.96
CA GLN A 210 -11.42 1.92 15.90
C GLN A 210 -10.78 3.13 16.62
N ILE A 211 -9.46 3.19 16.77
CA ILE A 211 -8.76 4.32 17.41
C ILE A 211 -8.08 5.28 16.41
N GLY A 212 -8.41 5.16 15.11
CA GLY A 212 -7.96 6.12 14.09
C GLY A 212 -6.79 5.67 13.22
N LYS A 213 -6.43 4.37 13.17
CA LYS A 213 -5.35 3.86 12.29
C LYS A 213 -5.63 4.15 10.81
N THR A 214 -6.80 3.77 10.31
CA THR A 214 -7.28 4.02 8.95
C THR A 214 -7.30 5.53 8.64
N ALA A 215 -7.70 6.38 9.61
CA ALA A 215 -7.71 7.83 9.45
C ALA A 215 -6.32 8.39 9.13
N ILE A 216 -5.27 7.97 9.84
CA ILE A 216 -3.89 8.36 9.56
C ILE A 216 -3.48 7.97 8.13
N ALA A 217 -3.84 6.75 7.71
CA ALA A 217 -3.52 6.29 6.37
C ALA A 217 -4.24 7.08 5.28
N VAL A 218 -5.54 7.37 5.48
CA VAL A 218 -6.34 8.18 4.56
C VAL A 218 -5.81 9.61 4.47
N ASP A 219 -5.52 10.26 5.59
CA ASP A 219 -4.93 11.60 5.63
C ASP A 219 -3.58 11.66 4.93
N THR A 220 -2.76 10.62 5.12
CA THR A 220 -1.47 10.51 4.42
C THR A 220 -1.65 10.40 2.90
N VAL A 221 -2.64 9.63 2.42
CA VAL A 221 -2.95 9.54 0.98
C VAL A 221 -3.44 10.88 0.46
N ILE A 222 -4.38 11.55 1.15
CA ILE A 222 -4.90 12.88 0.75
C ILE A 222 -3.76 13.90 0.62
N ASN A 223 -2.77 13.84 1.50
CA ASN A 223 -1.64 14.77 1.49
C ASN A 223 -0.63 14.52 0.34
N GLN A 224 -0.75 13.43 -0.41
CA GLN A 224 0.16 13.17 -1.55
C GLN A 224 -0.23 13.98 -2.80
N ARG A 225 -1.31 14.73 -2.78
CA ARG A 225 -1.64 15.66 -3.86
C ARG A 225 -0.45 16.58 -4.13
N ASP A 226 -0.04 16.68 -5.38
CA ASP A 226 1.09 17.52 -5.84
C ASP A 226 2.47 17.12 -5.26
N GLN A 227 2.61 15.92 -4.68
CA GLN A 227 3.87 15.40 -4.13
C GLN A 227 4.60 14.44 -5.06
N ASP A 228 4.09 14.22 -6.28
CA ASP A 228 4.62 13.21 -7.24
C ASP A 228 4.74 11.80 -6.62
N VAL A 229 3.69 11.39 -5.90
CA VAL A 229 3.59 10.08 -5.25
C VAL A 229 2.30 9.41 -5.67
N TYR A 230 2.41 8.22 -6.27
CA TYR A 230 1.27 7.38 -6.61
C TYR A 230 0.88 6.50 -5.43
N CYS A 231 -0.41 6.44 -5.12
CA CYS A 231 -0.90 5.73 -3.96
C CYS A 231 -1.58 4.42 -4.34
N ILE A 232 -1.30 3.36 -3.60
CA ILE A 232 -2.02 2.10 -3.67
C ILE A 232 -2.60 1.81 -2.29
N TYR A 233 -3.92 1.80 -2.19
CA TYR A 233 -4.62 1.50 -0.94
C TYR A 233 -5.20 0.10 -0.98
N VAL A 234 -4.67 -0.80 -0.15
CA VAL A 234 -5.10 -2.21 -0.12
C VAL A 234 -6.04 -2.44 1.06
N CYS A 235 -7.32 -2.64 0.77
CA CYS A 235 -8.36 -3.02 1.74
C CYS A 235 -8.37 -4.53 1.90
N ILE A 236 -7.98 -5.03 3.08
CA ILE A 236 -7.78 -6.45 3.37
C ILE A 236 -8.83 -6.92 4.36
N GLY A 237 -9.78 -7.75 3.92
CA GLY A 237 -10.85 -8.27 4.76
C GLY A 237 -11.72 -7.19 5.41
N GLN A 238 -11.88 -6.04 4.75
CA GLN A 238 -12.71 -4.92 5.22
C GLN A 238 -14.18 -5.12 4.80
N LYS A 239 -15.10 -4.53 5.55
CA LYS A 239 -16.52 -4.47 5.13
C LYS A 239 -16.66 -3.57 3.92
N MET A 240 -17.45 -3.96 2.92
CA MET A 240 -17.66 -3.16 1.70
C MET A 240 -18.19 -1.76 1.99
N SER A 241 -18.99 -1.58 3.04
CA SER A 241 -19.44 -0.24 3.48
C SER A 241 -18.28 0.68 3.92
N THR A 242 -17.25 0.12 4.56
CA THR A 242 -16.05 0.86 4.94
C THR A 242 -15.20 1.20 3.72
N VAL A 243 -15.06 0.25 2.78
CA VAL A 243 -14.37 0.48 1.51
C VAL A 243 -15.04 1.60 0.72
N ALA A 244 -16.37 1.55 0.57
CA ALA A 244 -17.14 2.58 -0.12
C ALA A 244 -16.92 3.97 0.50
N GLN A 245 -16.90 4.07 1.84
CA GLN A 245 -16.63 5.32 2.55
C GLN A 245 -15.21 5.85 2.28
N ILE A 246 -14.19 4.99 2.25
CA ILE A 246 -12.80 5.39 1.94
C ILE A 246 -12.71 5.89 0.50
N VAL A 247 -13.29 5.17 -0.46
CA VAL A 247 -13.30 5.56 -1.88
C VAL A 247 -14.00 6.90 -2.07
N GLU A 248 -15.15 7.12 -1.40
CA GLU A 248 -15.86 8.39 -1.48
C GLU A 248 -15.04 9.53 -0.87
N THR A 249 -14.40 9.31 0.27
CA THR A 249 -13.48 10.29 0.89
C THR A 249 -12.33 10.66 -0.07
N PHE A 250 -11.73 9.68 -0.76
CA PHE A 250 -10.70 9.97 -1.76
C PHE A 250 -11.26 10.76 -2.95
N ARG A 251 -12.49 10.48 -3.38
CA ARG A 251 -13.15 11.22 -4.47
C ARG A 251 -13.42 12.66 -4.07
N GLU A 252 -14.00 12.90 -2.90
CA GLU A 252 -14.29 14.25 -2.38
C GLU A 252 -13.04 15.13 -2.27
N HIS A 253 -11.89 14.51 -1.90
CA HIS A 253 -10.62 15.24 -1.76
C HIS A 253 -9.76 15.23 -3.04
N GLY A 254 -10.25 14.64 -4.15
CA GLY A 254 -9.49 14.51 -5.41
C GLY A 254 -8.23 13.63 -5.27
N ALA A 255 -8.20 12.74 -4.26
CA ALA A 255 -7.09 11.83 -4.03
C ALA A 255 -7.20 10.56 -4.88
N LEU A 256 -8.37 10.28 -5.43
CA LEU A 256 -8.59 9.11 -6.29
C LEU A 256 -7.80 9.21 -7.60
N ASP A 257 -7.57 10.42 -8.13
CA ASP A 257 -6.88 10.64 -9.41
C ASP A 257 -5.45 10.05 -9.45
N TYR A 258 -4.78 9.95 -8.30
CA TYR A 258 -3.45 9.37 -8.17
C TYR A 258 -3.42 8.12 -7.29
N THR A 259 -4.59 7.53 -7.01
CA THR A 259 -4.73 6.36 -6.13
C THR A 259 -5.40 5.20 -6.84
N THR A 260 -4.87 4.00 -6.65
CA THR A 260 -5.54 2.73 -6.99
C THR A 260 -5.99 2.08 -5.69
N VAL A 261 -7.26 1.65 -5.62
CA VAL A 261 -7.79 0.92 -4.47
C VAL A 261 -7.91 -0.56 -4.81
N VAL A 262 -7.20 -1.41 -4.07
CA VAL A 262 -7.27 -2.88 -4.21
C VAL A 262 -8.11 -3.43 -3.08
N VAL A 263 -9.14 -4.18 -3.40
CA VAL A 263 -10.13 -4.64 -2.41
C VAL A 263 -10.16 -6.17 -2.36
N ALA A 264 -10.08 -6.69 -1.15
CA ALA A 264 -10.54 -8.04 -0.81
C ALA A 264 -11.49 -7.90 0.39
N GLY A 265 -12.79 -8.05 0.14
CA GLY A 265 -13.85 -7.87 1.13
C GLY A 265 -13.85 -8.92 2.22
N ALA A 266 -14.60 -8.66 3.29
CA ALA A 266 -14.73 -9.62 4.40
C ALA A 266 -15.60 -10.85 4.02
N GLU A 267 -16.40 -10.74 2.98
CA GLU A 267 -17.23 -11.80 2.40
C GLU A 267 -16.50 -12.63 1.34
N GLU A 268 -15.35 -12.17 0.86
CA GLU A 268 -14.59 -12.87 -0.15
C GLU A 268 -13.83 -14.08 0.42
N PRO A 269 -13.50 -15.08 -0.43
CA PRO A 269 -12.71 -16.23 -0.01
C PRO A 269 -11.37 -15.85 0.62
N PRO A 270 -10.86 -16.61 1.58
CA PRO A 270 -9.55 -16.35 2.20
C PRO A 270 -8.39 -16.24 1.21
N SER A 271 -8.51 -16.88 0.04
CA SER A 271 -7.56 -16.77 -1.07
C SER A 271 -7.42 -15.35 -1.60
N MET A 272 -8.52 -14.65 -1.79
CA MET A 272 -8.52 -13.26 -2.28
C MET A 272 -7.93 -12.32 -1.23
N VAL A 273 -8.27 -12.52 0.05
CA VAL A 273 -7.69 -11.78 1.17
C VAL A 273 -6.18 -12.00 1.29
N TYR A 274 -5.72 -13.23 1.02
CA TYR A 274 -4.30 -13.58 0.97
C TYR A 274 -3.56 -12.92 -0.20
N LEU A 275 -4.17 -12.86 -1.38
CA LEU A 275 -3.53 -12.33 -2.59
C LEU A 275 -3.48 -10.79 -2.63
N ALA A 276 -4.47 -10.10 -2.08
CA ALA A 276 -4.62 -8.65 -2.19
C ALA A 276 -3.36 -7.84 -1.84
N PRO A 277 -2.63 -8.09 -0.74
CA PRO A 277 -1.41 -7.35 -0.42
C PRO A 277 -0.31 -7.53 -1.46
N TYR A 278 -0.16 -8.73 -2.01
CA TYR A 278 0.85 -9.03 -3.04
C TYR A 278 0.48 -8.37 -4.37
N ALA A 279 -0.80 -8.38 -4.74
CA ALA A 279 -1.33 -7.70 -5.91
C ALA A 279 -1.07 -6.18 -5.83
N GLY A 280 -1.45 -5.55 -4.72
CA GLY A 280 -1.17 -4.13 -4.48
C GLY A 280 0.32 -3.81 -4.48
N CYS A 281 1.14 -4.69 -3.91
CA CYS A 281 2.60 -4.55 -3.92
C CYS A 281 3.16 -4.56 -5.35
N ALA A 282 2.70 -5.48 -6.21
CA ALA A 282 3.13 -5.54 -7.60
C ALA A 282 2.72 -4.28 -8.40
N MET A 283 1.54 -3.71 -8.10
CA MET A 283 1.07 -2.45 -8.68
C MET A 283 1.95 -1.27 -8.25
N ALA A 284 2.29 -1.16 -6.96
CA ALA A 284 3.17 -0.13 -6.43
C ALA A 284 4.60 -0.23 -6.96
N GLU A 285 5.14 -1.45 -7.04
CA GLU A 285 6.47 -1.70 -7.62
C GLU A 285 6.60 -1.23 -9.08
N ALA A 286 5.51 -1.26 -9.85
CA ALA A 286 5.53 -0.80 -11.23
C ALA A 286 5.96 0.67 -11.31
N PHE A 287 5.50 1.51 -10.41
CA PHE A 287 5.91 2.92 -10.32
C PHE A 287 7.35 3.04 -9.80
N MET A 288 7.72 2.32 -8.75
CA MET A 288 9.09 2.34 -8.21
C MET A 288 10.14 2.00 -9.27
N TYR A 289 9.93 0.93 -10.05
CA TYR A 289 10.90 0.50 -11.08
C TYR A 289 10.89 1.37 -12.35
N THR A 290 9.92 2.29 -12.49
CA THR A 290 9.93 3.31 -13.56
C THR A 290 10.51 4.66 -13.11
N GLY A 291 11.17 4.69 -11.93
CA GLY A 291 11.81 5.88 -11.39
C GLY A 291 10.86 6.84 -10.67
N ARG A 292 9.63 6.41 -10.41
CA ARG A 292 8.60 7.21 -9.71
C ARG A 292 8.53 6.83 -8.23
N HIS A 293 7.71 7.55 -7.47
CA HIS A 293 7.50 7.30 -6.06
C HIS A 293 6.11 6.71 -5.82
N ALA A 294 6.05 5.66 -5.01
CA ALA A 294 4.79 5.05 -4.62
C ALA A 294 4.64 5.00 -3.10
N LEU A 295 3.41 5.15 -2.64
CA LEU A 295 2.97 4.90 -1.27
C LEU A 295 1.99 3.74 -1.29
N ILE A 296 2.25 2.69 -0.51
CA ILE A 296 1.33 1.57 -0.36
C ILE A 296 0.84 1.46 1.09
N ILE A 297 -0.48 1.38 1.24
CA ILE A 297 -1.16 1.16 2.51
C ILE A 297 -1.69 -0.28 2.54
N TYR A 298 -1.46 -1.01 3.63
CA TYR A 298 -2.03 -2.35 3.86
C TYR A 298 -3.00 -2.29 5.04
N ASP A 299 -4.29 -2.18 4.80
CA ASP A 299 -5.33 -2.06 5.83
C ASP A 299 -6.26 -3.29 5.85
N ASP A 300 -6.02 -4.36 6.67
CA ASP A 300 -4.92 -4.53 7.63
C ASP A 300 -4.23 -5.90 7.48
N LEU A 301 -2.96 -5.98 7.86
CA LEU A 301 -2.19 -7.21 7.80
C LEU A 301 -2.55 -8.24 8.89
N THR A 302 -3.29 -7.87 9.92
CA THR A 302 -3.83 -8.83 10.90
C THR A 302 -4.80 -9.79 10.21
N LYS A 303 -5.69 -9.27 9.37
CA LYS A 303 -6.65 -10.08 8.61
C LYS A 303 -5.96 -10.91 7.53
N HIS A 304 -4.91 -10.36 6.90
CA HIS A 304 -4.05 -11.13 6.00
C HIS A 304 -3.43 -12.36 6.69
N ALA A 305 -2.86 -12.19 7.88
CA ALA A 305 -2.33 -13.31 8.66
C ALA A 305 -3.41 -14.33 9.04
N ILE A 306 -4.62 -13.88 9.40
CA ILE A 306 -5.75 -14.75 9.71
C ILE A 306 -6.17 -15.57 8.49
N ALA A 307 -6.28 -14.96 7.31
CA ALA A 307 -6.59 -15.64 6.06
C ALA A 307 -5.52 -16.70 5.73
N TYR A 308 -4.24 -16.36 5.85
CA TYR A 308 -3.15 -17.31 5.65
C TYR A 308 -3.17 -18.48 6.64
N ARG A 309 -3.49 -18.22 7.92
CA ARG A 309 -3.70 -19.27 8.92
C ARG A 309 -4.83 -20.20 8.52
N GLN A 310 -5.97 -19.64 8.08
CA GLN A 310 -7.13 -20.41 7.64
C GLN A 310 -6.77 -21.31 6.44
N LEU A 311 -6.15 -20.77 5.39
CA LEU A 311 -5.71 -21.55 4.23
C LEU A 311 -4.72 -22.66 4.61
N SER A 312 -3.78 -22.36 5.50
CA SER A 312 -2.77 -23.34 5.94
C SER A 312 -3.39 -24.48 6.73
N LEU A 313 -4.39 -24.19 7.58
CA LEU A 313 -5.12 -25.23 8.33
C LEU A 313 -5.97 -26.09 7.41
N LEU A 314 -6.64 -25.51 6.41
CA LEU A 314 -7.43 -26.25 5.41
C LEU A 314 -6.54 -27.15 4.55
N LEU A 315 -5.32 -26.72 4.22
CA LEU A 315 -4.30 -27.52 3.53
C LEU A 315 -3.57 -28.49 4.48
N GLN A 316 -4.01 -28.63 5.75
CA GLN A 316 -3.45 -29.52 6.76
C GLN A 316 -1.95 -29.29 7.04
N ARG A 317 -1.45 -28.08 6.82
CA ARG A 317 -0.08 -27.70 7.16
C ARG A 317 0.11 -27.62 8.69
N PRO A 318 1.28 -27.98 9.23
CA PRO A 318 1.49 -27.98 10.68
C PRO A 318 1.36 -26.57 11.27
N ALA A 319 0.55 -26.47 12.34
CA ALA A 319 0.33 -25.23 13.06
C ALA A 319 1.40 -25.00 14.13
N GLY A 320 1.84 -23.74 14.28
CA GLY A 320 2.75 -23.27 15.33
C GLY A 320 2.04 -22.42 16.39
N ARG A 321 2.71 -21.38 16.86
CA ARG A 321 2.19 -20.45 17.88
C ARG A 321 0.88 -19.79 17.42
N GLU A 322 -0.12 -19.75 18.30
CA GLU A 322 -1.46 -19.19 18.05
C GLU A 322 -2.13 -19.78 16.79
N ALA A 323 -1.81 -21.04 16.48
CA ALA A 323 -2.25 -21.77 15.29
C ALA A 323 -1.81 -21.15 13.94
N TYR A 324 -0.88 -20.20 13.94
CA TYR A 324 -0.26 -19.72 12.70
C TYR A 324 0.74 -20.74 12.16
N PRO A 325 0.90 -20.86 10.83
CA PRO A 325 1.95 -21.69 10.26
C PRO A 325 3.33 -21.09 10.57
N GLY A 326 4.36 -21.94 10.60
CA GLY A 326 5.72 -21.53 11.00
C GLY A 326 6.37 -20.47 10.11
N ASP A 327 5.87 -20.32 8.89
CA ASP A 327 6.38 -19.37 7.87
C ASP A 327 5.62 -18.03 7.84
N VAL A 328 4.72 -17.75 8.80
CA VAL A 328 3.96 -16.47 8.83
C VAL A 328 4.88 -15.24 8.95
N PHE A 329 6.03 -15.36 9.59
CA PHE A 329 7.04 -14.30 9.58
C PHE A 329 7.54 -14.03 8.15
N TYR A 330 7.85 -15.09 7.41
CA TYR A 330 8.31 -14.99 6.03
C TYR A 330 7.23 -14.41 5.10
N LEU A 331 5.96 -14.75 5.33
CA LEU A 331 4.82 -14.16 4.62
C LEU A 331 4.88 -12.62 4.60
N HIS A 332 5.04 -12.00 5.75
CA HIS A 332 5.07 -10.54 5.86
C HIS A 332 6.44 -9.95 5.50
N SER A 333 7.55 -10.63 5.83
CA SER A 333 8.87 -10.11 5.51
C SER A 333 9.12 -10.06 4.01
N ARG A 334 8.77 -11.11 3.24
CA ARG A 334 8.89 -11.09 1.78
C ARG A 334 8.02 -10.03 1.11
N LEU A 335 6.86 -9.68 1.69
CA LEU A 335 5.99 -8.61 1.22
C LEU A 335 6.62 -7.24 1.49
N LEU A 336 6.97 -6.96 2.74
CA LEU A 336 7.41 -5.64 3.18
C LEU A 336 8.85 -5.29 2.75
N GLU A 337 9.72 -6.29 2.60
CA GLU A 337 11.08 -6.07 2.08
C GLU A 337 11.13 -5.60 0.61
N ARG A 338 10.03 -5.74 -0.13
CA ARG A 338 9.89 -5.20 -1.48
C ARG A 338 9.84 -3.68 -1.49
N SER A 339 9.40 -3.06 -0.37
CA SER A 339 9.41 -1.61 -0.18
C SER A 339 10.82 -1.12 0.09
N ALA A 340 11.29 -0.19 -0.74
CA ALA A 340 12.64 0.35 -0.67
C ALA A 340 12.75 1.66 -1.48
N ARG A 341 13.85 2.38 -1.28
CA ARG A 341 14.32 3.40 -2.19
C ARG A 341 15.39 2.79 -3.10
N LEU A 342 15.22 2.92 -4.41
CA LEU A 342 16.21 2.45 -5.38
C LEU A 342 17.32 3.50 -5.57
N SER A 343 18.52 3.03 -5.84
CA SER A 343 19.63 3.92 -6.21
C SER A 343 19.42 4.49 -7.62
N ALA A 344 20.06 5.62 -7.91
CA ALA A 344 19.95 6.31 -9.21
C ALA A 344 20.29 5.40 -10.40
N ALA A 345 21.23 4.45 -10.22
CA ALA A 345 21.60 3.46 -11.24
C ALA A 345 20.43 2.51 -11.59
N TYR A 346 19.45 2.37 -10.72
CA TYR A 346 18.26 1.53 -10.90
C TYR A 346 16.97 2.35 -11.01
N GLY A 347 17.07 3.62 -11.44
CA GLY A 347 15.94 4.51 -11.71
C GLY A 347 15.60 5.49 -10.59
N GLY A 348 16.12 5.34 -9.37
CA GLY A 348 15.93 6.29 -8.27
C GLY A 348 14.53 6.34 -7.66
N GLY A 349 13.60 5.50 -8.11
CA GLY A 349 12.24 5.44 -7.58
C GLY A 349 12.17 4.88 -6.16
N SER A 350 11.01 5.02 -5.51
CA SER A 350 10.80 4.49 -4.15
C SER A 350 9.40 3.91 -3.98
N MET A 351 9.28 2.96 -3.06
CA MET A 351 8.01 2.46 -2.57
C MET A 351 8.01 2.51 -1.05
N THR A 352 7.18 3.36 -0.48
CA THR A 352 6.99 3.50 0.98
C THR A 352 5.81 2.66 1.41
N ALA A 353 5.93 1.88 2.48
CA ALA A 353 4.86 1.03 2.98
C ALA A 353 4.38 1.51 4.36
N LEU A 354 3.07 1.60 4.50
CA LEU A 354 2.37 1.80 5.77
C LEU A 354 1.47 0.60 6.06
N PRO A 355 2.02 -0.51 6.59
CA PRO A 355 1.20 -1.60 7.09
C PRO A 355 0.43 -1.19 8.34
N ILE A 356 -0.83 -1.60 8.41
CA ILE A 356 -1.71 -1.42 9.57
C ILE A 356 -1.91 -2.77 10.24
N ILE A 357 -1.87 -2.80 11.57
CA ILE A 357 -2.27 -3.96 12.36
C ILE A 357 -3.17 -3.59 13.52
N GLU A 358 -4.00 -4.55 13.91
CA GLU A 358 -4.87 -4.43 15.08
C GLU A 358 -4.26 -5.16 16.27
N THR A 359 -4.24 -4.48 17.43
CA THR A 359 -3.97 -5.09 18.73
C THR A 359 -5.29 -5.38 19.47
N GLN A 360 -5.21 -6.24 20.46
CA GLN A 360 -6.30 -6.49 21.40
C GLN A 360 -5.88 -6.00 22.79
N ALA A 361 -6.63 -5.04 23.33
CA ALA A 361 -6.35 -4.44 24.65
C ALA A 361 -4.90 -3.90 24.78
N GLY A 362 -4.35 -3.31 23.73
CA GLY A 362 -2.98 -2.76 23.71
C GLY A 362 -1.86 -3.81 23.75
N ASN A 363 -2.16 -5.10 23.50
CA ASN A 363 -1.14 -6.16 23.56
C ASN A 363 -0.22 -6.15 22.35
N ILE A 364 0.90 -5.44 22.44
CA ILE A 364 1.95 -5.40 21.42
C ILE A 364 2.87 -6.63 21.45
N ALA A 365 2.81 -7.44 22.50
CA ALA A 365 3.61 -8.65 22.66
C ALA A 365 2.99 -9.90 22.00
N ALA A 366 1.81 -9.76 21.37
CA ALA A 366 1.20 -10.82 20.59
C ALA A 366 2.07 -11.21 19.37
N TYR A 367 1.81 -12.38 18.79
CA TYR A 367 2.70 -12.98 17.80
C TYR A 367 2.83 -12.13 16.51
N ILE A 368 1.74 -11.71 15.91
CA ILE A 368 1.76 -10.90 14.68
C ILE A 368 2.33 -9.49 14.91
N PRO A 369 1.93 -8.75 15.96
CA PRO A 369 2.56 -7.46 16.28
C PRO A 369 4.07 -7.53 16.43
N THR A 370 4.61 -8.47 17.20
CA THR A 370 6.06 -8.60 17.41
C THR A 370 6.80 -8.89 16.11
N ASN A 371 6.24 -9.71 15.22
CA ASN A 371 6.82 -9.99 13.92
C ASN A 371 6.91 -8.72 13.07
N LEU A 372 5.82 -7.97 12.95
CA LEU A 372 5.77 -6.77 12.11
C LEU A 372 6.62 -5.62 12.64
N ILE A 373 6.66 -5.41 13.96
CA ILE A 373 7.60 -4.44 14.59
C ILE A 373 9.06 -4.76 14.25
N SER A 374 9.41 -6.06 14.15
CA SER A 374 10.77 -6.45 13.80
C SER A 374 11.10 -6.29 12.31
N ILE A 375 10.11 -6.42 11.43
CA ILE A 375 10.28 -6.31 9.96
C ILE A 375 10.33 -4.84 9.52
N THR A 376 9.60 -3.96 10.20
CA THR A 376 9.45 -2.54 9.81
C THR A 376 10.58 -1.66 10.36
N ASP A 377 10.74 -0.47 9.76
CA ASP A 377 11.75 0.51 10.13
C ASP A 377 11.30 1.44 11.28
N GLY A 378 10.19 1.10 11.92
CA GLY A 378 9.60 1.82 13.04
C GLY A 378 8.11 1.55 13.16
N GLN A 379 7.48 2.22 14.13
CA GLN A 379 6.04 2.10 14.37
C GLN A 379 5.43 3.41 14.86
N ILE A 380 4.23 3.70 14.40
CA ILE A 380 3.31 4.70 14.94
C ILE A 380 2.31 3.97 15.83
N TYR A 381 2.44 4.16 17.13
CA TYR A 381 1.61 3.46 18.13
C TYR A 381 0.45 4.35 18.57
N LEU A 382 -0.77 3.86 18.40
CA LEU A 382 -2.00 4.52 18.86
C LEU A 382 -2.52 3.85 20.13
N THR A 383 -2.99 4.65 21.10
CA THR A 383 -3.53 4.15 22.35
C THR A 383 -4.99 4.53 22.52
N THR A 384 -5.78 3.58 23.05
CA THR A 384 -7.17 3.79 23.44
C THR A 384 -7.30 4.85 24.53
N GLN A 385 -6.29 4.97 25.40
CA GLN A 385 -6.29 5.96 26.47
C GLN A 385 -6.29 7.40 25.91
N LEU A 386 -5.42 7.73 24.95
CA LEU A 386 -5.36 9.05 24.32
C LEU A 386 -6.62 9.33 23.50
N PHE A 387 -7.12 8.30 22.80
CA PHE A 387 -8.36 8.41 22.02
C PHE A 387 -9.56 8.78 22.91
N ASN A 388 -9.71 8.14 24.07
CA ASN A 388 -10.77 8.41 25.04
C ASN A 388 -10.61 9.79 25.71
N GLN A 389 -9.38 10.33 25.76
CA GLN A 389 -9.10 11.70 26.19
C GLN A 389 -9.37 12.75 25.10
N ASN A 390 -9.93 12.33 23.97
CA ASN A 390 -10.19 13.18 22.80
C ASN A 390 -8.92 13.82 22.18
N ILE A 391 -7.76 13.19 22.38
CA ILE A 391 -6.50 13.56 21.73
C ILE A 391 -6.45 12.82 20.40
N ARG A 392 -6.48 13.54 19.29
CA ARG A 392 -6.50 12.98 17.94
C ARG A 392 -5.49 13.69 17.03
N PRO A 393 -4.64 12.93 16.31
CA PRO A 393 -4.50 11.47 16.35
C PRO A 393 -4.02 10.98 17.73
N ALA A 394 -4.47 9.77 18.10
CA ALA A 394 -4.19 9.19 19.43
C ALA A 394 -2.80 8.54 19.51
N ILE A 395 -1.80 9.22 18.96
CA ILE A 395 -0.41 8.73 18.82
C ILE A 395 0.31 8.88 20.17
N ASP A 396 0.84 7.77 20.65
CA ASP A 396 1.74 7.75 21.79
C ASP A 396 3.17 8.01 21.32
N VAL A 397 3.66 9.20 21.56
CA VAL A 397 5.00 9.65 21.15
C VAL A 397 6.11 8.84 21.85
N GLY A 398 5.87 8.38 23.07
CA GLY A 398 6.86 7.62 23.85
C GLY A 398 7.09 6.19 23.33
N LEU A 399 6.04 5.57 22.76
CA LEU A 399 6.08 4.20 22.22
C LEU A 399 6.26 4.18 20.69
N SER A 400 6.12 5.31 20.04
CA SER A 400 6.33 5.44 18.59
C SER A 400 7.78 5.72 18.27
N VAL A 401 8.30 5.10 17.22
CA VAL A 401 9.72 5.19 16.84
C VAL A 401 9.84 5.20 15.32
N SER A 402 10.60 6.14 14.76
CA SER A 402 11.10 6.08 13.38
C SER A 402 12.61 5.84 13.41
N ARG A 403 13.07 4.73 12.82
CA ARG A 403 14.51 4.42 12.73
C ARG A 403 15.25 5.29 11.71
N VAL A 404 14.53 5.93 10.80
CA VAL A 404 15.09 6.90 9.85
C VAL A 404 15.24 8.28 10.50
N GLY A 405 14.24 8.70 11.28
CA GLY A 405 14.26 9.92 12.06
C GLY A 405 14.53 11.18 11.23
N GLY A 406 15.32 12.09 11.78
CA GLY A 406 15.60 13.39 11.15
C GLY A 406 16.27 13.33 9.77
N ALA A 407 16.78 12.18 9.31
CA ALA A 407 17.26 12.03 7.93
C ALA A 407 16.12 12.13 6.89
N ALA A 408 14.89 11.84 7.31
CA ALA A 408 13.68 11.96 6.50
C ALA A 408 12.95 13.30 6.68
N GLN A 409 13.56 14.30 7.29
CA GLN A 409 13.01 15.64 7.44
C GLN A 409 13.75 16.65 6.58
N ASN A 410 13.04 17.65 6.06
CA ASN A 410 13.67 18.82 5.47
C ASN A 410 14.35 19.67 6.59
N GLU A 411 15.22 20.60 6.21
CA GLU A 411 16.00 21.38 7.16
C GLU A 411 15.12 22.23 8.09
N ALA A 412 14.06 22.82 7.57
CA ALA A 412 13.14 23.65 8.33
C ALA A 412 12.42 22.83 9.43
N MET A 413 11.82 21.69 9.07
CA MET A 413 11.15 20.82 10.03
C MET A 413 12.14 20.27 11.06
N ARG A 414 13.33 19.82 10.62
CA ARG A 414 14.38 19.31 11.50
C ARG A 414 14.83 20.34 12.52
N ALA A 415 14.94 21.63 12.12
CA ALA A 415 15.34 22.71 13.02
C ALA A 415 14.31 22.92 14.14
N VAL A 416 13.02 22.97 13.78
CA VAL A 416 11.94 23.28 14.73
C VAL A 416 11.52 22.10 15.59
N SER A 417 11.69 20.87 15.11
CA SER A 417 11.26 19.65 15.82
C SER A 417 12.37 18.97 16.64
N ARG A 418 13.61 19.47 16.57
CA ARG A 418 14.79 18.83 17.20
C ARG A 418 14.59 18.41 18.66
N HIS A 419 13.96 19.25 19.46
CA HIS A 419 13.76 19.02 20.90
C HIS A 419 12.33 18.56 21.22
N LEU A 420 11.43 18.58 20.26
CA LEU A 420 10.00 18.37 20.48
C LEU A 420 9.68 17.01 21.13
N ALA A 421 10.32 15.94 20.66
CA ALA A 421 10.13 14.60 21.23
C ALA A 421 10.56 14.53 22.70
N LEU A 422 11.70 15.18 23.04
CA LEU A 422 12.20 15.24 24.40
C LEU A 422 11.28 16.08 25.29
N ASP A 423 10.83 17.24 24.80
CA ASP A 423 9.92 18.12 25.53
C ASP A 423 8.59 17.43 25.83
N ILE A 424 8.06 16.66 24.90
CA ILE A 424 6.83 15.86 25.09
C ILE A 424 7.08 14.74 26.11
N ALA A 425 8.21 14.04 26.04
CA ALA A 425 8.55 12.98 27.00
C ALA A 425 8.66 13.55 28.43
N GLN A 426 9.37 14.64 28.59
CA GLN A 426 9.48 15.34 29.88
C GLN A 426 8.11 15.82 30.40
N PHE A 427 7.29 16.37 29.51
CA PHE A 427 5.93 16.80 29.88
C PHE A 427 5.10 15.60 30.40
N LEU A 428 5.15 14.43 29.73
CA LEU A 428 4.41 13.24 30.15
C LEU A 428 4.87 12.73 31.52
N GLU A 429 6.17 12.75 31.80
CA GLU A 429 6.72 12.41 33.11
C GLU A 429 6.24 13.39 34.19
N LEU A 430 6.36 14.69 33.96
CA LEU A 430 5.91 15.71 34.88
C LEU A 430 4.40 15.66 35.12
N GLN A 431 3.60 15.31 34.10
CA GLN A 431 2.15 15.17 34.24
C GLN A 431 1.77 14.03 35.21
N ILE A 432 2.55 12.96 35.23
CA ILE A 432 2.35 11.84 36.17
C ILE A 432 2.64 12.35 37.60
N PHE A 433 3.75 13.05 37.83
CA PHE A 433 4.09 13.59 39.14
C PHE A 433 3.09 14.63 39.65
N ALA A 434 2.58 15.50 38.76
CA ALA A 434 1.57 16.51 39.10
C ALA A 434 0.26 15.90 39.63
N ARG A 435 -0.10 14.69 39.21
CA ARG A 435 -1.30 13.97 39.70
C ARG A 435 -1.18 13.49 41.14
N PHE A 436 0.05 13.35 41.68
CA PHE A 436 0.27 12.90 43.05
C PHE A 436 0.27 14.04 44.07
N GLY A 437 -0.09 15.28 43.68
CA GLY A 437 -0.36 16.38 44.61
C GLY A 437 0.88 17.02 45.23
N THR A 438 2.08 16.87 44.63
CA THR A 438 3.31 17.59 45.07
C THR A 438 3.22 19.06 44.71
N GLU A 439 3.64 19.94 45.62
CA GLU A 439 3.83 21.36 45.31
C GLU A 439 4.89 21.51 44.22
N LEU A 440 4.45 21.90 43.02
CA LEU A 440 5.32 22.12 41.88
C LEU A 440 5.97 23.53 42.01
N ASP A 441 7.25 23.60 41.76
CA ASP A 441 7.93 24.87 41.61
C ASP A 441 7.45 25.64 40.36
N ARG A 442 7.81 26.93 40.27
CA ARG A 442 7.33 27.77 39.18
C ARG A 442 7.80 27.30 37.81
N ALA A 443 9.06 26.84 37.67
CA ALA A 443 9.63 26.40 36.42
C ALA A 443 8.93 25.15 35.90
N THR A 444 8.65 24.15 36.78
CA THR A 444 7.93 22.95 36.46
C THR A 444 6.48 23.23 36.02
N ARG A 445 5.80 24.21 36.66
CA ARG A 445 4.46 24.64 36.23
C ARG A 445 4.47 25.29 34.85
N GLU A 446 5.45 26.14 34.54
CA GLU A 446 5.61 26.77 33.22
C GLU A 446 5.89 25.70 32.15
N GLN A 447 6.72 24.70 32.45
CA GLN A 447 7.02 23.58 31.55
C GLN A 447 5.79 22.70 31.30
N LEU A 448 5.00 22.39 32.33
CA LEU A 448 3.73 21.66 32.18
C LEU A 448 2.74 22.45 31.32
N ALA A 449 2.58 23.74 31.58
CA ALA A 449 1.69 24.58 30.82
C ALA A 449 2.09 24.69 29.34
N ARG A 450 3.38 24.72 29.03
CA ARG A 450 3.90 24.68 27.66
C ARG A 450 3.65 23.35 27.00
N GLY A 451 3.94 22.23 27.68
CA GLY A 451 3.69 20.88 27.16
C GLY A 451 2.22 20.62 26.83
N GLU A 452 1.28 21.13 27.62
CA GLU A 452 -0.15 21.09 27.32
C GLU A 452 -0.50 21.80 26.01
N ARG A 453 0.11 22.97 25.75
CA ARG A 453 -0.11 23.72 24.50
C ARG A 453 0.53 23.07 23.30
N VAL A 454 1.74 22.51 23.46
CA VAL A 454 2.39 21.71 22.42
C VAL A 454 1.50 20.52 22.05
N ARG A 455 0.98 19.79 23.04
CA ARG A 455 0.04 18.70 22.81
C ARG A 455 -1.25 19.16 22.10
N ALA A 456 -1.79 20.31 22.49
CA ALA A 456 -2.97 20.89 21.87
C ALA A 456 -2.72 21.26 20.38
N ILE A 457 -1.54 21.79 20.06
CA ILE A 457 -1.11 22.08 18.69
C ILE A 457 -0.96 20.81 17.85
N LEU A 458 -0.42 19.73 18.41
CA LEU A 458 -0.26 18.45 17.71
C LEU A 458 -1.59 17.73 17.46
N THR A 459 -2.67 18.15 18.16
CA THR A 459 -4.02 17.65 17.90
C THR A 459 -4.53 18.23 16.58
N GLN A 460 -5.06 17.36 15.71
CA GLN A 460 -5.48 17.72 14.35
C GLN A 460 -6.79 16.99 13.98
N PRO A 461 -7.75 17.66 13.32
CA PRO A 461 -8.94 17.01 12.79
C PRO A 461 -8.57 16.00 11.70
N GLN A 462 -9.45 15.06 11.46
CA GLN A 462 -9.37 14.12 10.36
C GLN A 462 -9.69 14.82 9.03
N TYR A 463 -9.06 14.40 7.95
CA TYR A 463 -9.23 14.92 6.58
C TYR A 463 -8.78 16.39 6.40
N GLU A 464 -7.94 16.87 7.29
CA GLU A 464 -7.35 18.21 7.21
C GLU A 464 -5.81 18.12 7.27
N PRO A 465 -5.14 17.46 6.29
CA PRO A 465 -3.68 17.43 6.28
C PRO A 465 -3.11 18.83 6.11
N MET A 466 -2.05 19.14 6.86
CA MET A 466 -1.44 20.46 6.90
C MET A 466 -0.14 20.50 6.07
N PRO A 467 0.04 21.49 5.17
CA PRO A 467 1.29 21.68 4.44
C PRO A 467 2.48 21.90 5.37
N VAL A 468 3.66 21.39 4.99
CA VAL A 468 4.87 21.41 5.84
C VAL A 468 5.27 22.82 6.31
N ALA A 469 5.13 23.84 5.46
CA ALA A 469 5.43 25.23 5.85
C ALA A 469 4.56 25.71 7.01
N HIS A 470 3.29 25.35 7.01
CA HIS A 470 2.37 25.70 8.10
C HIS A 470 2.72 24.93 9.37
N GLN A 471 3.06 23.65 9.26
CA GLN A 471 3.50 22.83 10.39
C GLN A 471 4.75 23.43 11.05
N VAL A 472 5.77 23.80 10.25
CA VAL A 472 7.01 24.43 10.75
C VAL A 472 6.72 25.65 11.61
N VAL A 473 5.87 26.56 11.11
CA VAL A 473 5.52 27.79 11.83
C VAL A 473 4.79 27.51 13.14
N VAL A 474 3.81 26.62 13.11
CA VAL A 474 2.96 26.33 14.27
C VAL A 474 3.75 25.61 15.36
N ILE A 475 4.60 24.66 14.98
CA ILE A 475 5.50 23.93 15.89
C ILE A 475 6.55 24.89 16.48
N TYR A 476 7.14 25.77 15.67
CA TYR A 476 8.07 26.76 16.13
C TYR A 476 7.42 27.71 17.17
N ALA A 477 6.23 28.21 16.87
CA ALA A 477 5.50 29.08 17.78
C ALA A 477 5.19 28.41 19.12
N ALA A 478 4.83 27.12 19.11
CA ALA A 478 4.57 26.37 20.34
C ALA A 478 5.86 26.09 21.13
N GLY A 479 6.93 25.65 20.48
CA GLY A 479 8.21 25.35 21.14
C GLY A 479 8.90 26.59 21.73
N GLN A 480 8.81 27.75 21.06
CA GLN A 480 9.41 29.00 21.51
C GLN A 480 8.53 29.79 22.51
N GLY A 481 7.42 29.21 22.99
CA GLY A 481 6.59 29.81 24.05
C GLY A 481 5.66 30.95 23.60
N TYR A 482 5.47 31.15 22.28
CA TYR A 482 4.51 32.15 21.79
C TYR A 482 3.06 31.85 22.17
N LEU A 483 2.76 30.63 22.63
CA LEU A 483 1.44 30.20 23.09
C LEU A 483 1.30 30.23 24.63
N ASP A 484 2.34 30.55 25.41
CA ASP A 484 2.32 30.41 26.86
C ASP A 484 1.22 31.24 27.55
N ASP A 485 0.83 32.37 26.97
CA ASP A 485 -0.28 33.24 27.41
C ASP A 485 -1.63 32.93 26.76
N VAL A 486 -1.71 31.91 25.87
CA VAL A 486 -2.94 31.53 25.17
C VAL A 486 -3.69 30.46 25.98
N PRO A 487 -4.99 30.66 26.29
CA PRO A 487 -5.82 29.61 26.89
C PRO A 487 -5.90 28.37 25.98
N ILE A 488 -5.92 27.16 26.57
CA ILE A 488 -5.90 25.90 25.82
C ILE A 488 -7.07 25.82 24.82
N GLU A 489 -8.24 26.29 25.23
CA GLU A 489 -9.46 26.28 24.41
C GLU A 489 -9.35 27.19 23.18
N GLN A 490 -8.41 28.13 23.20
CA GLN A 490 -8.18 29.10 22.12
C GLN A 490 -6.99 28.74 21.21
N VAL A 491 -6.25 27.68 21.51
CA VAL A 491 -5.05 27.26 20.73
C VAL A 491 -5.39 27.05 19.26
N ARG A 492 -6.47 26.38 18.93
CA ARG A 492 -6.92 26.19 17.53
C ARG A 492 -7.27 27.53 16.85
N ARG A 493 -7.91 28.44 17.58
CA ARG A 493 -8.23 29.77 17.04
C ARG A 493 -6.96 30.57 16.79
N PHE A 494 -5.98 30.45 17.69
CA PHE A 494 -4.66 31.06 17.51
C PHE A 494 -3.97 30.53 16.26
N GLU A 495 -3.90 29.22 16.12
CA GLU A 495 -3.34 28.53 14.93
C GLU A 495 -3.98 29.05 13.63
N ALA A 496 -5.29 29.02 13.53
CA ALA A 496 -6.01 29.46 12.34
C ALA A 496 -5.76 30.94 12.01
N ARG A 497 -5.77 31.82 13.02
CA ARG A 497 -5.49 33.26 12.83
C ARG A 497 -4.02 33.52 12.45
N LEU A 498 -3.09 32.77 13.03
CA LEU A 498 -1.67 32.87 12.69
C LEU A 498 -1.41 32.48 11.25
N LEU A 499 -1.93 31.34 10.81
CA LEU A 499 -1.75 30.86 9.44
C LEU A 499 -2.37 31.82 8.41
N ASN A 500 -3.57 32.34 8.68
CA ASN A 500 -4.20 33.36 7.82
C ASN A 500 -3.37 34.66 7.74
N PHE A 501 -2.81 35.09 8.85
CA PHE A 501 -1.93 36.27 8.89
C PHE A 501 -0.69 36.07 8.02
N LEU A 502 -0.01 34.91 8.17
CA LEU A 502 1.21 34.59 7.43
C LEU A 502 0.94 34.42 5.94
N GLN A 503 -0.14 33.77 5.55
CA GLN A 503 -0.53 33.64 4.14
C GLN A 503 -0.72 35.00 3.46
N ARG A 504 -1.31 35.98 4.17
CA ARG A 504 -1.58 37.30 3.61
C ARG A 504 -0.38 38.25 3.63
N GLN A 505 0.48 38.17 4.63
CA GLN A 505 1.53 39.16 4.86
C GLN A 505 2.96 38.65 4.75
N CYS A 506 3.15 37.32 4.78
CA CYS A 506 4.46 36.69 4.80
C CYS A 506 4.51 35.47 3.88
N SER A 507 3.82 35.50 2.73
CA SER A 507 3.76 34.38 1.79
C SER A 507 5.15 33.92 1.28
N GLY A 508 6.09 34.85 1.12
CA GLY A 508 7.48 34.53 0.76
C GLY A 508 8.18 33.67 1.79
N LEU A 509 7.93 33.92 3.11
CA LEU A 509 8.50 33.11 4.17
C LEU A 509 7.93 31.67 4.16
N LEU A 510 6.63 31.52 3.90
CA LEU A 510 6.00 30.22 3.76
C LEU A 510 6.53 29.46 2.53
N ALA A 511 6.82 30.14 1.42
CA ALA A 511 7.41 29.52 0.24
C ALA A 511 8.82 28.96 0.53
N GLU A 512 9.67 29.67 1.27
CA GLU A 512 10.99 29.18 1.70
C GLU A 512 10.86 27.92 2.59
N PHE A 513 9.92 27.90 3.53
CA PHE A 513 9.68 26.73 4.38
C PHE A 513 9.08 25.55 3.61
N SER A 514 8.30 25.80 2.55
CA SER A 514 7.75 24.73 1.70
C SER A 514 8.84 23.94 0.98
N ILE A 515 9.89 24.60 0.51
CA ILE A 515 11.05 23.96 -0.10
C ILE A 515 12.08 23.46 0.94
N GLY A 516 11.80 23.71 2.23
CA GLY A 516 12.56 23.17 3.34
C GLY A 516 13.76 24.02 3.77
N HIS A 517 13.90 25.24 3.26
CA HIS A 517 15.00 26.12 3.64
C HIS A 517 14.88 26.61 5.09
N TRP A 518 16.03 26.60 5.79
CA TRP A 518 16.16 27.15 7.13
C TRP A 518 17.51 27.83 7.29
N ASN A 519 17.51 29.07 7.77
CA ASN A 519 18.73 29.81 8.10
C ASN A 519 18.42 30.86 9.18
N PRO A 520 19.44 31.44 9.84
CA PRO A 520 19.23 32.43 10.90
C PRO A 520 18.45 33.70 10.50
N HIS A 521 18.48 34.06 9.21
CA HIS A 521 17.72 35.19 8.68
C HIS A 521 16.23 34.88 8.63
N LEU A 522 15.88 33.71 8.06
CA LEU A 522 14.50 33.22 7.99
C LEU A 522 13.90 32.99 9.37
N GLU A 523 14.70 32.47 10.30
CA GLU A 523 14.28 32.35 11.71
C GLU A 523 13.95 33.71 12.33
N LYS A 524 14.81 34.73 12.13
CA LYS A 524 14.56 36.10 12.62
C LYS A 524 13.32 36.73 11.98
N ASP A 525 13.11 36.49 10.70
CA ASP A 525 11.92 36.97 9.99
C ASP A 525 10.64 36.29 10.54
N LEU A 526 10.70 35.01 10.86
CA LEU A 526 9.62 34.28 11.52
C LEU A 526 9.34 34.85 12.92
N GLN A 527 10.38 35.12 13.72
CA GLN A 527 10.25 35.76 15.04
C GLN A 527 9.58 37.13 14.93
N ASN A 528 10.00 37.95 13.98
CA ASN A 528 9.42 39.26 13.73
C ASN A 528 7.95 39.17 13.30
N ALA A 529 7.62 38.20 12.46
CA ALA A 529 6.24 37.94 12.02
C ALA A 529 5.34 37.49 13.18
N LEU A 530 5.83 36.58 14.04
CA LEU A 530 5.12 36.12 15.23
C LEU A 530 4.90 37.24 16.24
N ALA A 531 5.90 38.12 16.48
CA ALA A 531 5.78 39.27 17.35
C ALA A 531 4.70 40.24 16.85
N ARG A 532 4.75 40.61 15.55
CA ARG A 532 3.72 41.45 14.90
C ARG A 532 2.33 40.84 14.98
N PHE A 533 2.20 39.52 14.74
CA PHE A 533 0.93 38.82 14.87
C PHE A 533 0.37 38.92 16.28
N LYS A 534 1.19 38.65 17.31
CA LYS A 534 0.75 38.73 18.71
C LYS A 534 0.30 40.15 19.10
N GLU A 535 1.03 41.17 18.67
CA GLU A 535 0.75 42.56 19.04
C GLU A 535 -0.46 43.13 18.30
N HIS A 536 -0.57 42.89 17.00
CA HIS A 536 -1.54 43.60 16.19
C HIS A 536 -2.79 42.76 15.81
N VAL A 537 -2.71 41.45 15.87
CA VAL A 537 -3.80 40.57 15.44
C VAL A 537 -4.38 39.73 16.57
N TRP A 538 -3.54 39.20 17.46
CA TRP A 538 -4.04 38.30 18.52
C TRP A 538 -4.61 39.07 19.71
N ARG A 539 -3.93 40.12 20.18
CA ARG A 539 -4.36 40.92 21.34
C ARG A 539 -5.52 41.89 21.07
N LYS A 540 -5.87 42.09 19.79
CA LYS A 540 -7.10 42.78 19.36
C LYS A 540 -8.25 41.79 19.17
#